data_c7d9120e0588de80d0d5fcec622b2688
#
_entry.id   c7d9120e0588de80d0d5fcec622b2688
#
_cell.length_a   1.000
_cell.length_b   1.000
_cell.length_c   1.000
_cell.angle_alpha   90.00
_cell.angle_beta   90.00
_cell.angle_gamma   90.00
#
_symmetry.space_group_name_H-M   'P 1'
#
loop_
_entity.id
_entity.type
_entity.pdbx_description
1 polymer ?
#
loop_
_entity_poly.entity_id
_entity_poly.type
_entity_poly.pdbx_seq_one_letter_code
_entity_poly.pdbx_strand_id
1 'polypeptide(L)'
;LKVREYGQREDLAIATVDPATLPADVPILPLETDSEAATIGKTVVTIGYPSGPDRLLAMVDENEAKSINERFGNSRQNLINFLAQSKKITPLTTQGSITDLDSRRIVHDAKTAEGGSGAPLFGQTGEVIGVNFGVFTENTASNMAVPIRFAIDLLRKAGWKPPDEMQLDQEAEQNKNSNSNATAKKESQK
;
A
#
# COMPACT_ATOMS: atom_id res chain seq x y z
N LEU A 1 -6.54 13.15 -3.90
CA LEU A 1 -5.14 12.78 -3.74
C LEU A 1 -4.23 13.96 -4.08
N LYS A 2 -3.21 14.21 -3.24
CA LYS A 2 -2.18 15.21 -3.47
C LYS A 2 -0.81 14.53 -3.39
N VAL A 3 -0.07 14.50 -4.50
CA VAL A 3 1.30 13.98 -4.52
C VAL A 3 2.19 14.89 -3.67
N ARG A 4 3.00 14.30 -2.80
CA ARG A 4 3.93 14.97 -1.89
C ARG A 4 5.37 14.78 -2.29
N GLU A 5 5.74 13.55 -2.61
CA GLU A 5 7.10 13.17 -2.98
C GLU A 5 7.04 12.20 -4.15
N TYR A 6 8.10 12.21 -4.96
CA TYR A 6 8.25 11.33 -6.11
C TYR A 6 9.70 10.86 -6.25
N GLY A 7 9.89 9.56 -6.32
CA GLY A 7 11.17 8.91 -6.59
C GLY A 7 11.23 8.45 -8.04
N GLN A 8 11.77 9.29 -8.93
CA GLN A 8 11.82 8.99 -10.37
C GLN A 8 12.59 7.70 -10.69
N ARG A 9 13.64 7.40 -9.93
CA ARG A 9 14.48 6.23 -10.15
C ARG A 9 13.79 4.91 -9.78
N GLU A 10 12.95 4.94 -8.76
CA GLU A 10 12.20 3.80 -8.22
C GLU A 10 10.78 3.72 -8.78
N ASP A 11 10.34 4.76 -9.53
CA ASP A 11 8.98 4.93 -10.02
C ASP A 11 7.93 4.83 -8.90
N LEU A 12 8.23 5.45 -7.76
CA LEU A 12 7.36 5.52 -6.60
C LEU A 12 6.89 6.94 -6.35
N ALA A 13 5.66 7.09 -5.88
CA ALA A 13 5.13 8.37 -5.42
C ALA A 13 4.42 8.22 -4.08
N ILE A 14 4.59 9.23 -3.22
CA ILE A 14 3.81 9.38 -1.99
C ILE A 14 2.74 10.44 -2.23
N ALA A 15 1.50 10.08 -1.93
CA ALA A 15 0.37 10.98 -1.99
C ALA A 15 -0.37 11.01 -0.66
N THR A 16 -0.94 12.16 -0.34
CA THR A 16 -1.87 12.32 0.79
C THR A 16 -3.30 12.38 0.31
N VAL A 17 -4.20 11.88 1.13
CA VAL A 17 -5.65 11.96 0.96
C VAL A 17 -6.24 12.70 2.16
N ASP A 18 -7.34 13.38 1.97
CA ASP A 18 -8.09 13.98 3.08
C ASP A 18 -8.71 12.84 3.92
N PRO A 19 -8.36 12.72 5.21
CA PRO A 19 -8.89 11.68 6.07
C PRO A 19 -10.42 11.66 6.13
N ALA A 20 -11.08 12.82 5.99
CA ALA A 20 -12.54 12.93 5.99
C ALA A 20 -13.20 12.22 4.79
N THR A 21 -12.44 11.92 3.73
CA THR A 21 -12.92 11.21 2.54
C THR A 21 -12.72 9.70 2.62
N LEU A 22 -12.05 9.21 3.66
CA LEU A 22 -11.82 7.78 3.86
C LEU A 22 -12.92 7.17 4.74
N PRO A 23 -13.30 5.89 4.51
CA PRO A 23 -14.08 5.15 5.48
C PRO A 23 -13.36 5.10 6.84
N ALA A 24 -14.13 5.15 7.94
CA ALA A 24 -13.56 5.20 9.28
C ALA A 24 -12.78 3.93 9.69
N ASP A 25 -13.02 2.83 9.00
CA ASP A 25 -12.46 1.50 9.25
C ASP A 25 -11.34 1.11 8.28
N VAL A 26 -10.79 2.08 7.51
CA VAL A 26 -9.65 1.80 6.62
C VAL A 26 -8.42 1.43 7.45
N PRO A 27 -7.89 0.20 7.33
CA PRO A 27 -6.73 -0.21 8.09
C PRO A 27 -5.46 0.49 7.60
N ILE A 28 -4.58 0.83 8.53
CA ILE A 28 -3.22 1.24 8.22
C ILE A 28 -2.38 -0.02 8.06
N LEU A 29 -1.69 -0.15 6.93
CA LEU A 29 -0.83 -1.29 6.68
C LEU A 29 0.51 -1.12 7.41
N PRO A 30 0.96 -2.13 8.18
CA PRO A 30 2.28 -2.12 8.78
C PRO A 30 3.35 -2.24 7.69
N LEU A 31 4.41 -1.46 7.81
CA LEU A 31 5.54 -1.47 6.88
C LEU A 31 6.71 -2.20 7.53
N GLU A 32 7.32 -3.13 6.80
CA GLU A 32 8.50 -3.84 7.25
C GLU A 32 9.73 -2.91 7.26
N THR A 33 10.40 -2.85 8.37
CA THR A 33 11.61 -2.03 8.55
C THR A 33 12.90 -2.83 8.54
N ASP A 34 12.81 -4.17 8.71
CA ASP A 34 13.97 -5.05 8.59
C ASP A 34 14.31 -5.31 7.12
N SER A 35 15.51 -4.91 6.71
CA SER A 35 16.00 -5.12 5.34
C SER A 35 16.19 -6.59 4.98
N GLU A 36 16.31 -7.49 5.96
CA GLU A 36 16.53 -8.93 5.79
C GLU A 36 15.21 -9.72 5.76
N ALA A 37 14.06 -9.08 5.96
CA ALA A 37 12.75 -9.74 5.91
C ALA A 37 12.43 -10.32 4.53
N ALA A 38 12.91 -9.68 3.45
CA ALA A 38 12.81 -10.18 2.09
C ALA A 38 13.95 -11.16 1.80
N THR A 39 13.65 -12.44 1.66
CA THR A 39 14.65 -13.51 1.38
C THR A 39 14.11 -14.45 0.31
N ILE A 40 14.94 -14.89 -0.62
CA ILE A 40 14.57 -15.85 -1.68
C ILE A 40 13.97 -17.11 -1.07
N GLY A 41 12.88 -17.61 -1.67
CA GLY A 41 12.12 -18.76 -1.22
C GLY A 41 11.07 -18.46 -0.15
N LYS A 42 11.05 -17.26 0.45
CA LYS A 42 9.98 -16.87 1.38
C LYS A 42 8.66 -16.63 0.68
N THR A 43 7.59 -17.05 1.34
CA THR A 43 6.22 -16.85 0.87
C THR A 43 5.86 -15.36 0.93
N VAL A 44 5.15 -14.90 -0.11
CA VAL A 44 4.61 -13.56 -0.22
C VAL A 44 3.15 -13.58 -0.65
N VAL A 45 2.43 -12.55 -0.29
CA VAL A 45 1.03 -12.34 -0.69
C VAL A 45 0.91 -10.94 -1.30
N THR A 46 0.18 -10.82 -2.41
CA THR A 46 -0.21 -9.50 -2.93
C THR A 46 -1.73 -9.39 -2.98
N ILE A 47 -2.23 -8.19 -2.70
CA ILE A 47 -3.66 -7.87 -2.69
C ILE A 47 -3.85 -6.62 -3.54
N GLY A 48 -4.63 -6.72 -4.63
CA GLY A 48 -4.78 -5.59 -5.54
C GLY A 48 -5.94 -5.77 -6.51
N TYR A 49 -6.00 -4.89 -7.51
CA TYR A 49 -7.07 -4.86 -8.51
C TYR A 49 -6.51 -4.99 -9.94
N PRO A 50 -5.77 -6.08 -10.26
CA PRO A 50 -5.24 -6.30 -11.59
C PRO A 50 -6.39 -6.45 -12.60
N SER A 51 -6.14 -6.08 -13.86
CA SER A 51 -7.10 -6.11 -14.98
C SER A 51 -8.35 -5.23 -14.79
N GLY A 52 -8.40 -4.42 -13.74
CA GLY A 52 -9.45 -3.44 -13.50
C GLY A 52 -10.87 -4.01 -13.59
N PRO A 53 -11.82 -3.28 -14.23
CA PRO A 53 -13.22 -3.71 -14.29
C PRO A 53 -13.45 -4.98 -15.11
N ASP A 54 -12.58 -5.32 -16.06
CA ASP A 54 -12.74 -6.52 -16.92
C ASP A 54 -12.71 -7.80 -16.09
N ARG A 55 -11.79 -7.88 -15.11
CA ARG A 55 -11.77 -8.98 -14.16
C ARG A 55 -13.05 -9.06 -13.31
N LEU A 56 -13.55 -7.89 -12.88
CA LEU A 56 -14.76 -7.83 -12.05
C LEU A 56 -16.00 -8.30 -12.84
N LEU A 57 -16.08 -7.96 -14.13
CA LEU A 57 -17.12 -8.45 -15.03
C LEU A 57 -17.01 -9.96 -15.26
N ALA A 58 -15.79 -10.51 -15.33
CA ALA A 58 -15.57 -11.94 -15.47
C ALA A 58 -15.93 -12.75 -14.20
N MET A 59 -16.14 -12.10 -13.06
CA MET A 59 -16.54 -12.74 -11.79
C MET A 59 -18.05 -12.79 -11.56
N VAL A 60 -18.84 -12.09 -12.39
CA VAL A 60 -20.30 -12.17 -12.35
C VAL A 60 -20.81 -13.12 -13.42
N ASP A 61 -22.08 -13.52 -13.32
CA ASP A 61 -22.72 -14.38 -14.32
C ASP A 61 -22.73 -13.72 -15.71
N GLU A 62 -22.67 -14.52 -16.75
CA GLU A 62 -22.51 -14.06 -18.14
C GLU A 62 -23.62 -13.10 -18.58
N ASN A 63 -24.89 -13.38 -18.21
CA ASN A 63 -26.03 -12.52 -18.53
C ASN A 63 -25.96 -11.19 -17.79
N GLU A 64 -25.54 -11.23 -16.52
CA GLU A 64 -25.31 -10.04 -15.72
C GLU A 64 -24.17 -9.21 -16.30
N ALA A 65 -23.04 -9.82 -16.64
CA ALA A 65 -21.88 -9.15 -17.26
C ALA A 65 -22.28 -8.46 -18.57
N LYS A 66 -23.04 -9.15 -19.41
CA LYS A 66 -23.57 -8.60 -20.67
C LYS A 66 -24.48 -7.41 -20.44
N SER A 67 -25.45 -7.51 -19.51
CA SER A 67 -26.36 -6.42 -19.16
C SER A 67 -25.62 -5.21 -18.61
N ILE A 68 -24.63 -5.42 -17.75
CA ILE A 68 -23.79 -4.33 -17.18
C ILE A 68 -23.00 -3.66 -18.30
N ASN A 69 -22.39 -4.44 -19.19
CA ASN A 69 -21.58 -3.91 -20.28
C ASN A 69 -22.42 -3.14 -21.31
N GLU A 70 -23.62 -3.62 -21.66
CA GLU A 70 -24.55 -2.91 -22.54
C GLU A 70 -24.99 -1.55 -21.97
N ARG A 71 -25.17 -1.46 -20.64
CA ARG A 71 -25.64 -0.24 -19.96
C ARG A 71 -24.53 0.76 -19.65
N PHE A 72 -23.34 0.29 -19.34
CA PHE A 72 -22.25 1.10 -18.78
C PHE A 72 -20.94 0.98 -19.53
N GLY A 73 -20.79 0.04 -20.47
CA GLY A 73 -19.53 -0.25 -21.19
C GLY A 73 -18.98 0.92 -22.02
N ASN A 74 -19.84 1.87 -22.39
CA ASN A 74 -19.41 3.06 -23.15
C ASN A 74 -18.65 4.10 -22.28
N SER A 75 -18.62 3.94 -20.95
CA SER A 75 -17.94 4.82 -20.04
C SER A 75 -17.32 4.02 -18.90
N ARG A 76 -15.98 3.92 -18.91
CA ARG A 76 -15.23 3.25 -17.84
C ARG A 76 -15.55 3.81 -16.45
N GLN A 77 -15.76 5.13 -16.34
CA GLN A 77 -16.12 5.77 -15.07
C GLN A 77 -17.50 5.34 -14.57
N ASN A 78 -18.50 5.31 -15.47
CA ASN A 78 -19.85 4.88 -15.11
C ASN A 78 -19.88 3.39 -14.71
N LEU A 79 -19.12 2.56 -15.43
CA LEU A 79 -18.96 1.15 -15.09
C LEU A 79 -18.35 0.96 -13.69
N ILE A 80 -17.27 1.66 -13.38
CA ILE A 80 -16.62 1.59 -12.07
C ILE A 80 -17.58 2.08 -10.97
N ASN A 81 -18.27 3.20 -11.20
CA ASN A 81 -19.22 3.73 -10.24
C ASN A 81 -20.37 2.74 -9.96
N PHE A 82 -20.90 2.09 -11.00
CA PHE A 82 -21.92 1.06 -10.84
C PHE A 82 -21.40 -0.14 -10.05
N LEU A 83 -20.22 -0.66 -10.39
CA LEU A 83 -19.60 -1.80 -9.69
C LEU A 83 -19.32 -1.47 -8.22
N ALA A 84 -18.89 -0.24 -7.92
CA ALA A 84 -18.67 0.24 -6.56
C ALA A 84 -19.98 0.30 -5.75
N GLN A 85 -21.02 0.93 -6.31
CA GLN A 85 -22.33 1.03 -5.67
C GLN A 85 -22.98 -0.34 -5.44
N SER A 86 -22.78 -1.26 -6.38
CA SER A 86 -23.25 -2.64 -6.29
C SER A 86 -22.39 -3.54 -5.39
N LYS A 87 -21.36 -3.01 -4.74
CA LYS A 87 -20.39 -3.75 -3.90
C LYS A 87 -19.72 -4.93 -4.63
N LYS A 88 -19.53 -4.80 -5.93
CA LYS A 88 -18.90 -5.82 -6.79
C LYS A 88 -17.39 -5.61 -6.95
N ILE A 89 -16.83 -4.53 -6.39
CA ILE A 89 -15.40 -4.30 -6.40
C ILE A 89 -14.76 -5.11 -5.28
N THR A 90 -14.03 -6.16 -5.67
CA THR A 90 -13.29 -7.02 -4.75
C THR A 90 -11.83 -7.12 -5.19
N PRO A 91 -10.87 -7.08 -4.26
CA PRO A 91 -9.47 -7.28 -4.60
C PRO A 91 -9.21 -8.73 -5.01
N LEU A 92 -8.16 -8.93 -5.80
CA LEU A 92 -7.55 -10.23 -6.00
C LEU A 92 -6.46 -10.43 -4.97
N THR A 93 -6.51 -11.53 -4.24
CA THR A 93 -5.45 -11.96 -3.35
C THR A 93 -4.73 -13.14 -3.99
N THR A 94 -3.42 -13.04 -4.16
CA THR A 94 -2.60 -14.13 -4.68
C THR A 94 -1.39 -14.36 -3.79
N GLN A 95 -0.95 -15.61 -3.75
CA GLN A 95 0.22 -16.05 -2.99
C GLN A 95 1.28 -16.57 -3.95
N GLY A 96 2.53 -16.41 -3.58
CA GLY A 96 3.70 -16.94 -4.26
C GLY A 96 4.92 -16.92 -3.35
N SER A 97 6.09 -16.92 -3.97
CA SER A 97 7.38 -16.88 -3.28
C SER A 97 8.30 -15.85 -3.90
N ILE A 98 9.26 -15.33 -3.15
CA ILE A 98 10.36 -14.55 -3.68
C ILE A 98 11.25 -15.49 -4.48
N THR A 99 11.43 -15.23 -5.76
CA THR A 99 12.20 -16.07 -6.68
C THR A 99 13.58 -15.50 -6.97
N ASP A 100 13.72 -14.17 -6.85
CA ASP A 100 14.99 -13.46 -6.99
C ASP A 100 14.96 -12.14 -6.21
N LEU A 101 16.12 -11.62 -5.86
CA LEU A 101 16.24 -10.42 -5.05
C LEU A 101 17.54 -9.68 -5.37
N ASP A 102 17.44 -8.40 -5.66
CA ASP A 102 18.59 -7.50 -5.69
C ASP A 102 18.38 -6.27 -4.78
N SER A 103 19.34 -5.35 -4.76
CA SER A 103 19.25 -4.15 -3.93
C SER A 103 18.09 -3.22 -4.31
N ARG A 104 17.43 -3.43 -5.43
CA ARG A 104 16.42 -2.53 -6.00
C ARG A 104 15.09 -3.20 -6.33
N ARG A 105 15.05 -4.52 -6.41
CA ARG A 105 13.89 -5.29 -6.87
C ARG A 105 13.72 -6.54 -6.04
N ILE A 106 12.47 -6.86 -5.78
CA ILE A 106 12.00 -8.15 -5.33
C ILE A 106 11.30 -8.79 -6.51
N VAL A 107 11.76 -9.96 -6.96
CA VAL A 107 11.10 -10.76 -7.99
C VAL A 107 10.31 -11.86 -7.30
N HIS A 108 9.05 -12.03 -7.68
CA HIS A 108 8.16 -13.01 -7.08
C HIS A 108 7.22 -13.64 -8.12
N ASP A 109 6.67 -14.81 -7.82
CA ASP A 109 5.74 -15.55 -8.68
C ASP A 109 4.27 -15.47 -8.24
N ALA A 110 3.95 -14.67 -7.20
CA ALA A 110 2.57 -14.35 -6.86
C ALA A 110 1.89 -13.65 -8.05
N LYS A 111 0.81 -14.25 -8.58
CA LYS A 111 0.17 -13.81 -9.83
C LYS A 111 -0.35 -12.38 -9.72
N THR A 112 0.02 -11.56 -10.67
CA THR A 112 -0.55 -10.23 -10.90
C THR A 112 -0.67 -9.98 -12.41
N ALA A 113 -1.22 -8.83 -12.80
CA ALA A 113 -1.38 -8.42 -14.18
C ALA A 113 -1.34 -6.90 -14.28
N GLU A 114 -1.51 -6.36 -15.48
CA GLU A 114 -1.69 -4.93 -15.72
C GLU A 114 -2.75 -4.35 -14.77
N GLY A 115 -2.48 -3.19 -14.18
CA GLY A 115 -3.31 -2.58 -13.13
C GLY A 115 -2.97 -3.03 -11.70
N GLY A 116 -2.08 -4.03 -11.52
CA GLY A 116 -1.57 -4.45 -10.22
C GLY A 116 -0.44 -3.57 -9.68
N SER A 117 0.08 -2.62 -10.47
CA SER A 117 1.08 -1.65 -10.01
C SER A 117 0.55 -0.81 -8.86
N GLY A 118 1.39 -0.61 -7.83
CA GLY A 118 1.02 0.07 -6.59
C GLY A 118 0.40 -0.86 -5.53
N ALA A 119 0.08 -2.10 -5.85
CA ALA A 119 -0.42 -3.07 -4.88
C ALA A 119 0.69 -3.46 -3.88
N PRO A 120 0.38 -3.61 -2.58
CA PRO A 120 1.34 -4.06 -1.58
C PRO A 120 1.74 -5.51 -1.81
N LEU A 121 3.02 -5.79 -1.57
CA LEU A 121 3.57 -7.13 -1.42
C LEU A 121 3.83 -7.37 0.06
N PHE A 122 3.13 -8.32 0.65
CA PHE A 122 3.23 -8.69 2.07
C PHE A 122 4.24 -9.83 2.26
N GLY A 123 5.05 -9.72 3.29
CA GLY A 123 5.91 -10.79 3.79
C GLY A 123 5.16 -11.77 4.70
N GLN A 124 5.90 -12.71 5.29
CA GLN A 124 5.34 -13.75 6.15
C GLN A 124 4.77 -13.21 7.48
N THR A 125 5.26 -12.06 7.94
CA THR A 125 4.78 -11.36 9.15
C THR A 125 3.47 -10.61 8.93
N GLY A 126 3.02 -10.47 7.68
CA GLY A 126 1.86 -9.66 7.30
C GLY A 126 2.19 -8.18 7.11
N GLU A 127 3.46 -7.82 7.17
CA GLU A 127 3.96 -6.47 6.89
C GLU A 127 4.26 -6.28 5.42
N VAL A 128 4.15 -5.05 4.93
CA VAL A 128 4.46 -4.72 3.53
C VAL A 128 5.97 -4.67 3.34
N ILE A 129 6.51 -5.59 2.53
CA ILE A 129 7.93 -5.68 2.18
C ILE A 129 8.26 -5.02 0.85
N GLY A 130 7.24 -4.71 0.03
CA GLY A 130 7.44 -4.10 -1.28
C GLY A 130 6.16 -3.55 -1.91
N VAL A 131 6.33 -2.81 -3.00
CA VAL A 131 5.25 -2.25 -3.83
C VAL A 131 5.38 -2.79 -5.25
N ASN A 132 4.37 -3.47 -5.75
CA ASN A 132 4.38 -4.02 -7.11
C ASN A 132 4.47 -2.92 -8.16
N PHE A 133 5.29 -3.09 -9.20
CA PHE A 133 5.45 -2.10 -10.26
C PHE A 133 5.47 -2.67 -11.68
N GLY A 134 5.67 -3.98 -11.86
CA GLY A 134 5.78 -4.53 -13.19
C GLY A 134 5.72 -6.04 -13.26
N VAL A 135 5.62 -6.53 -14.50
CA VAL A 135 5.66 -7.95 -14.85
C VAL A 135 6.68 -8.15 -15.96
N PHE A 136 7.36 -9.28 -15.97
CA PHE A 136 8.12 -9.71 -17.15
C PHE A 136 7.15 -10.28 -18.19
N THR A 137 6.99 -9.58 -19.29
CA THR A 137 6.03 -9.98 -20.34
C THR A 137 6.40 -11.29 -21.03
N GLU A 138 7.69 -11.62 -21.05
CA GLU A 138 8.21 -12.87 -21.63
C GLU A 138 8.15 -14.07 -20.67
N ASN A 139 7.99 -13.80 -19.37
CA ASN A 139 7.89 -14.82 -18.34
C ASN A 139 6.80 -14.43 -17.33
N THR A 140 5.60 -14.96 -17.51
CA THR A 140 4.42 -14.66 -16.69
C THR A 140 4.54 -15.14 -15.21
N ALA A 141 5.58 -15.91 -14.89
CA ALA A 141 5.87 -16.33 -13.53
C ALA A 141 6.79 -15.35 -12.77
N SER A 142 7.16 -14.22 -13.40
CA SER A 142 8.06 -13.26 -12.78
C SER A 142 7.41 -11.87 -12.72
N ASN A 143 7.06 -11.47 -11.52
CA ASN A 143 6.54 -10.14 -11.21
C ASN A 143 7.57 -9.39 -10.37
N MET A 144 7.53 -8.07 -10.39
CA MET A 144 8.51 -7.22 -9.72
C MET A 144 7.85 -6.28 -8.74
N ALA A 145 8.49 -6.13 -7.57
CA ALA A 145 8.15 -5.12 -6.59
C ALA A 145 9.38 -4.29 -6.21
N VAL A 146 9.15 -3.01 -5.93
CA VAL A 146 10.15 -2.12 -5.32
C VAL A 146 10.21 -2.44 -3.83
N PRO A 147 11.39 -2.69 -3.23
CA PRO A 147 11.52 -2.91 -1.80
C PRO A 147 10.97 -1.74 -0.98
N ILE A 148 10.26 -2.05 0.10
CA ILE A 148 9.50 -1.07 0.90
C ILE A 148 10.36 0.06 1.48
N ARG A 149 11.66 -0.17 1.73
CA ARG A 149 12.58 0.85 2.24
C ARG A 149 12.60 2.12 1.38
N PHE A 150 12.46 1.99 0.05
CA PHE A 150 12.40 3.16 -0.84
C PHE A 150 11.12 3.97 -0.65
N ALA A 151 9.99 3.31 -0.37
CA ALA A 151 8.75 3.99 -0.01
C ALA A 151 8.86 4.66 1.37
N ILE A 152 9.50 4.00 2.35
CA ILE A 152 9.76 4.56 3.68
C ILE A 152 10.63 5.81 3.59
N ASP A 153 11.68 5.80 2.77
CA ASP A 153 12.53 6.98 2.54
C ASP A 153 11.74 8.17 1.96
N LEU A 154 10.83 7.90 1.01
CA LEU A 154 9.96 8.94 0.46
C LEU A 154 8.90 9.41 1.47
N LEU A 155 8.34 8.51 2.26
CA LEU A 155 7.42 8.84 3.35
C LEU A 155 8.06 9.76 4.37
N ARG A 156 9.31 9.47 4.79
CA ARG A 156 10.08 10.32 5.70
C ARG A 156 10.34 11.72 5.11
N LYS A 157 10.68 11.82 3.83
CA LYS A 157 10.80 13.11 3.11
C LYS A 157 9.49 13.88 3.09
N ALA A 158 8.35 13.18 2.98
CA ALA A 158 7.01 13.76 3.06
C ALA A 158 6.58 14.15 4.48
N GLY A 159 7.41 13.92 5.51
CA GLY A 159 7.17 14.26 6.90
C GLY A 159 6.51 13.15 7.74
N TRP A 160 6.38 11.94 7.18
CA TRP A 160 5.89 10.80 7.94
C TRP A 160 6.97 10.28 8.90
N LYS A 161 6.53 9.87 10.10
CA LYS A 161 7.36 9.19 11.10
C LYS A 161 6.76 7.81 11.40
N PRO A 162 7.60 6.78 11.64
CA PRO A 162 7.11 5.49 12.13
C PRO A 162 6.35 5.64 13.45
N PRO A 163 5.39 4.75 13.75
CA PRO A 163 4.58 4.83 14.96
C PRO A 163 5.39 4.81 16.26
N ASP A 164 6.47 4.05 16.32
CA ASP A 164 7.42 3.99 17.44
C ASP A 164 8.16 5.32 17.66
N GLU A 165 8.62 5.97 16.61
CA GLU A 165 9.23 7.30 16.70
C GLU A 165 8.22 8.36 17.18
N MET A 166 6.94 8.27 16.75
CA MET A 166 5.88 9.19 17.19
C MET A 166 5.55 9.03 18.68
N GLN A 167 5.60 7.80 19.20
CA GLN A 167 5.39 7.54 20.64
C GLN A 167 6.51 8.14 21.48
N LEU A 168 7.77 7.95 21.08
CA LEU A 168 8.93 8.51 21.75
C LEU A 168 8.90 10.05 21.79
N ASP A 169 8.51 10.69 20.69
CA ASP A 169 8.34 12.15 20.63
C ASP A 169 7.26 12.64 21.61
N GLN A 170 6.11 11.95 21.69
CA GLN A 170 5.02 12.29 22.62
C GLN A 170 5.43 12.13 24.07
N GLU A 171 6.13 11.06 24.42
CA GLU A 171 6.67 10.85 25.77
C GLU A 171 7.70 11.91 26.15
N ALA A 172 8.57 12.29 25.20
CA ALA A 172 9.56 13.35 25.43
C ALA A 172 8.90 14.73 25.64
N GLU A 173 7.83 15.06 24.93
CA GLU A 173 7.07 16.28 25.11
C GLU A 173 6.30 16.30 26.45
N GLN A 174 5.68 15.18 26.84
CA GLN A 174 5.00 15.06 28.13
C GLN A 174 5.97 15.21 29.30
N ASN A 175 7.16 14.62 29.22
CA ASN A 175 8.21 14.75 30.22
C ASN A 175 8.74 16.19 30.35
N LYS A 176 8.89 16.92 29.24
CA LYS A 176 9.27 18.35 29.27
C LYS A 176 8.21 19.22 29.95
N ASN A 177 6.92 18.99 29.61
CA ASN A 177 5.82 19.74 30.20
C ASN A 177 5.64 19.44 31.69
N SER A 178 5.87 18.21 32.12
CA SER A 178 5.82 17.83 33.55
C SER A 178 6.93 18.48 34.37
N ASN A 179 8.15 18.56 33.82
CA ASN A 179 9.28 19.21 34.47
C ASN A 179 9.14 20.73 34.53
N SER A 180 8.62 21.37 33.47
CA SER A 180 8.37 22.83 33.49
C SER A 180 7.31 23.23 34.52
N ASN A 181 6.25 22.43 34.69
CA ASN A 181 5.21 22.66 35.72
C ASN A 181 5.72 22.42 37.18
N ALA A 182 6.67 21.49 37.35
CA ALA A 182 7.28 21.24 38.67
C ALA A 182 8.23 22.37 39.07
N THR A 183 8.91 23.00 38.14
CA THR A 183 9.81 24.15 38.38
C THR A 183 9.00 25.41 38.69
N ALA A 184 7.93 25.68 37.95
CA ALA A 184 7.06 26.83 38.16
C ALA A 184 6.33 26.79 39.55
N LYS A 185 5.97 25.59 40.03
CA LYS A 185 5.40 25.42 41.38
C LYS A 185 6.40 25.66 42.54
N LYS A 186 7.69 25.43 42.31
CA LYS A 186 8.73 25.70 43.32
C LYS A 186 9.10 27.20 43.42
N GLU A 187 8.94 27.95 42.33
CA GLU A 187 9.21 29.41 42.35
C GLU A 187 8.05 30.23 42.91
N SER A 188 6.81 29.71 42.88
CA SER A 188 5.64 30.39 43.46
C SER A 188 5.44 30.18 44.98
N GLN A 189 6.32 29.40 45.64
CA GLN A 189 6.30 29.11 47.06
C GLN A 189 7.47 29.75 47.84
N LYS A 190 8.23 30.63 47.21
CA LYS A 190 9.24 31.49 47.83
C LYS A 190 8.76 32.94 47.84
#